data_37b3dc425b1ee6f4b56e3635292a651f
#
_entry.id   37b3dc425b1ee6f4b56e3635292a651f
#
_cell.length_a   1.000
_cell.length_b   1.000
_cell.length_c   1.000
_cell.angle_alpha   90.00
_cell.angle_beta   90.00
_cell.angle_gamma   90.00
#
_symmetry.space_group_name_H-M   'P 1'
#
loop_
_entity.id
_entity.type
_entity.pdbx_description
1 polymer ?
#
loop_
_entity_poly.entity_id
_entity_poly.type
_entity_poly.pdbx_seq_one_letter_code
_entity_poly.pdbx_strand_id
1 'polypeptide(L)'
;MKNAFAPSPLRRLLIAGLICAAATGAHAQWKPTRPINLIVPWAAGGSTDQVTRVAAAEMEKALGQTIVIVNQPGASGAIGTKSALDAAKDGYTWTAGAAQDLGTYQTLGSVNTSIKDWHLFLSVANIQVIGVNPGRPWKSAKELLDDMKARPGQISVATAGVTSAAHAAMDQIVKATGVKYKEVSYDGGNPAVVATVAGEADMTTQLAVEQADMIRGKRLRPLATVSDKPLELEGFGTIPPLSQTVPGFSAPPNYFGIFIPNGVPDDVIKTVEKIWNEQILKSEALKKYATSRGALFLPLSGEAAQKAVFPAVQANAWNLHASGKTKVSPDTVGIPKP
;
A
#
# COMPACT_ATOMS: atom_id res chain seq x y z
N MET A 1 54.13 -55.51 27.85
CA MET A 1 54.30 -54.95 26.50
C MET A 1 52.95 -54.52 25.99
N LYS A 2 52.64 -53.22 25.98
CA LYS A 2 51.39 -52.63 25.45
C LYS A 2 51.71 -51.90 24.15
N ASN A 3 51.34 -52.49 23.03
CA ASN A 3 51.46 -51.83 21.71
C ASN A 3 50.28 -50.85 21.53
N ALA A 4 50.54 -49.57 21.56
CA ALA A 4 49.60 -48.55 21.17
C ALA A 4 49.64 -48.39 19.66
N PHE A 5 48.55 -48.77 18.97
CA PHE A 5 48.36 -48.53 17.55
C PHE A 5 48.07 -47.04 17.31
N ALA A 6 49.00 -46.33 16.70
CA ALA A 6 48.78 -44.97 16.21
C ALA A 6 47.90 -44.99 14.95
N PRO A 7 46.86 -44.16 14.82
CA PRO A 7 46.00 -44.14 13.64
C PRO A 7 46.80 -43.61 12.41
N SER A 8 46.62 -44.33 11.28
CA SER A 8 47.29 -44.05 10.01
C SER A 8 47.00 -42.64 9.48
N PRO A 9 47.94 -42.00 8.76
CA PRO A 9 47.76 -40.66 8.22
C PRO A 9 46.55 -40.51 7.27
N LEU A 10 46.15 -41.62 6.61
CA LEU A 10 44.96 -41.68 5.74
C LEU A 10 43.64 -41.44 6.51
N ARG A 11 43.55 -41.92 7.76
CA ARG A 11 42.35 -41.74 8.60
C ARG A 11 42.20 -40.32 9.13
N ARG A 12 43.36 -39.62 9.30
CA ARG A 12 43.38 -38.18 9.68
C ARG A 12 42.96 -37.27 8.53
N LEU A 13 43.33 -37.60 7.29
CA LEU A 13 42.89 -36.88 6.08
C LEU A 13 41.40 -37.04 5.78
N LEU A 14 40.83 -38.21 6.01
CA LEU A 14 39.39 -38.47 5.84
C LEU A 14 38.53 -37.69 6.87
N ILE A 15 38.99 -37.61 8.13
CA ILE A 15 38.25 -36.85 9.17
C ILE A 15 38.39 -35.33 8.92
N ALA A 16 39.53 -34.80 8.46
CA ALA A 16 39.69 -33.42 8.10
C ALA A 16 38.85 -33.03 6.86
N GLY A 17 38.68 -33.93 5.88
CA GLY A 17 37.84 -33.75 4.71
C GLY A 17 36.35 -33.70 5.04
N LEU A 18 35.88 -34.49 6.01
CA LEU A 18 34.48 -34.50 6.46
C LEU A 18 34.13 -33.23 7.27
N ILE A 19 35.06 -32.66 8.01
CA ILE A 19 34.84 -31.43 8.79
C ILE A 19 34.75 -30.19 7.87
N CYS A 20 35.52 -30.17 6.76
CA CYS A 20 35.41 -29.09 5.76
C CYS A 20 34.15 -29.17 4.90
N ALA A 21 33.57 -30.36 4.68
CA ALA A 21 32.31 -30.51 3.92
C ALA A 21 31.05 -30.11 4.69
N ALA A 22 31.11 -30.03 6.03
CA ALA A 22 29.98 -29.61 6.87
C ALA A 22 29.87 -28.09 7.03
N ALA A 23 30.80 -27.30 6.47
CA ALA A 23 30.74 -25.84 6.47
C ALA A 23 29.92 -25.27 5.30
N THR A 24 29.04 -26.07 4.65
CA THR A 24 28.09 -25.58 3.65
C THR A 24 26.98 -24.78 4.31
N GLY A 25 27.18 -23.45 4.33
CA GLY A 25 26.09 -22.53 4.17
C GLY A 25 25.07 -22.43 5.29
N ALA A 26 25.47 -22.22 6.53
CA ALA A 26 24.64 -21.38 7.39
C ALA A 26 24.73 -19.94 6.83
N HIS A 27 23.87 -19.60 5.86
CA HIS A 27 23.68 -18.21 5.50
C HIS A 27 23.28 -17.48 6.77
N ALA A 28 24.20 -16.73 7.34
CA ALA A 28 23.90 -15.93 8.52
C ALA A 28 22.71 -15.06 8.18
N GLN A 29 21.62 -15.20 8.94
CA GLN A 29 20.47 -14.34 8.80
C GLN A 29 20.97 -12.89 8.95
N TRP A 30 20.63 -12.00 7.99
CA TRP A 30 20.97 -10.60 8.09
C TRP A 30 20.45 -10.03 9.41
N LYS A 31 21.34 -9.37 10.14
CA LYS A 31 21.01 -8.70 11.39
C LYS A 31 21.41 -7.23 11.26
N PRO A 32 20.44 -6.31 11.24
CA PRO A 32 20.75 -4.90 11.10
C PRO A 32 21.56 -4.41 12.32
N THR A 33 22.61 -3.64 12.06
CA THR A 33 23.52 -3.10 13.10
C THR A 33 23.25 -1.63 13.43
N ARG A 34 22.37 -0.98 12.65
CA ARG A 34 21.93 0.41 12.81
C ARG A 34 20.45 0.55 12.46
N PRO A 35 19.79 1.64 12.83
CA PRO A 35 18.39 1.88 12.48
C PRO A 35 18.13 1.82 10.98
N ILE A 36 16.96 1.30 10.61
CA ILE A 36 16.46 1.23 9.24
C ILE A 36 15.58 2.45 9.00
N ASN A 37 15.79 3.18 7.91
CA ASN A 37 14.93 4.28 7.50
C ASN A 37 13.79 3.77 6.64
N LEU A 38 12.55 4.00 7.05
CA LEU A 38 11.35 3.66 6.31
C LEU A 38 10.64 4.94 5.87
N ILE A 39 10.80 5.28 4.59
CA ILE A 39 10.23 6.49 4.01
C ILE A 39 8.75 6.25 3.71
N VAL A 40 7.89 7.07 4.32
CA VAL A 40 6.46 7.15 4.04
C VAL A 40 6.24 8.33 3.10
N PRO A 41 5.90 8.13 1.81
CA PRO A 41 5.80 9.21 0.82
C PRO A 41 4.52 10.05 0.92
N TRP A 42 3.88 10.05 2.08
CA TRP A 42 2.62 10.74 2.38
C TRP A 42 2.67 11.42 3.74
N ALA A 43 1.74 12.37 3.96
CA ALA A 43 1.63 13.08 5.23
C ALA A 43 1.36 12.11 6.41
N ALA A 44 1.86 12.48 7.58
CA ALA A 44 1.63 11.74 8.82
C ALA A 44 0.13 11.62 9.13
N GLY A 45 -0.25 10.51 9.74
CA GLY A 45 -1.65 10.20 10.10
C GLY A 45 -2.50 9.66 8.95
N GLY A 46 -2.01 9.64 7.70
CA GLY A 46 -2.66 8.98 6.57
C GLY A 46 -2.57 7.45 6.64
N SER A 47 -3.28 6.77 5.73
CA SER A 47 -3.35 5.30 5.72
C SER A 47 -2.00 4.61 5.66
N THR A 48 -1.10 5.11 4.81
CA THR A 48 0.26 4.59 4.70
C THR A 48 1.01 4.71 6.02
N ASP A 49 0.98 5.89 6.65
CA ASP A 49 1.67 6.15 7.91
C ASP A 49 1.12 5.26 9.03
N GLN A 50 -0.21 5.16 9.15
CA GLN A 50 -0.87 4.36 10.18
C GLN A 50 -0.49 2.87 10.10
N VAL A 51 -0.67 2.24 8.95
CA VAL A 51 -0.38 0.81 8.78
C VAL A 51 1.10 0.50 8.85
N THR A 52 1.95 1.41 8.33
CA THR A 52 3.40 1.26 8.36
C THR A 52 3.93 1.25 9.79
N ARG A 53 3.41 2.11 10.67
CA ARG A 53 3.79 2.12 12.10
C ARG A 53 3.46 0.80 12.80
N VAL A 54 2.30 0.21 12.50
CA VAL A 54 1.92 -1.09 13.08
C VAL A 54 2.83 -2.20 12.56
N ALA A 55 3.08 -2.26 11.25
CA ALA A 55 3.95 -3.27 10.64
C ALA A 55 5.41 -3.12 11.10
N ALA A 56 5.93 -1.88 11.16
CA ALA A 56 7.29 -1.60 11.63
C ALA A 56 7.48 -2.05 13.09
N ALA A 57 6.54 -1.75 13.98
CA ALA A 57 6.62 -2.17 15.38
C ALA A 57 6.67 -3.70 15.56
N GLU A 58 5.98 -4.46 14.70
CA GLU A 58 6.07 -5.92 14.69
C GLU A 58 7.43 -6.40 14.13
N MET A 59 7.94 -5.75 13.09
CA MET A 59 9.23 -6.09 12.50
C MET A 59 10.42 -5.74 13.41
N GLU A 60 10.36 -4.63 14.16
CA GLU A 60 11.38 -4.22 15.14
C GLU A 60 11.63 -5.30 16.18
N LYS A 61 10.56 -5.96 16.66
CA LYS A 61 10.66 -7.07 17.63
C LYS A 61 11.47 -8.24 17.09
N ALA A 62 11.33 -8.54 15.79
CA ALA A 62 12.03 -9.61 15.12
C ALA A 62 13.46 -9.26 14.73
N LEU A 63 13.67 -8.05 14.25
CA LEU A 63 14.97 -7.54 13.80
C LEU A 63 15.89 -7.18 14.96
N GLY A 64 15.31 -6.85 16.14
CA GLY A 64 16.05 -6.33 17.27
C GLY A 64 16.66 -4.95 17.00
N GLN A 65 16.09 -4.20 16.06
CA GLN A 65 16.59 -2.89 15.64
C GLN A 65 15.43 -1.94 15.31
N THR A 66 15.63 -0.65 15.57
CA THR A 66 14.61 0.39 15.32
C THR A 66 14.39 0.63 13.84
N ILE A 67 13.13 0.80 13.45
CA ILE A 67 12.69 1.26 12.13
C ILE A 67 12.21 2.70 12.25
N VAL A 68 13.02 3.64 11.78
CA VAL A 68 12.70 5.08 11.83
C VAL A 68 11.77 5.43 10.67
N ILE A 69 10.55 5.87 10.98
CA ILE A 69 9.58 6.29 9.97
C ILE A 69 9.77 7.77 9.66
N VAL A 70 10.01 8.07 8.38
CA VAL A 70 10.24 9.42 7.86
C VAL A 70 9.12 9.76 6.87
N ASN A 71 8.21 10.65 7.25
CA ASN A 71 7.19 11.16 6.34
C ASN A 71 7.82 12.16 5.35
N GLN A 72 7.75 11.86 4.05
CA GLN A 72 8.30 12.69 2.97
C GLN A 72 7.28 12.87 1.84
N PRO A 73 6.22 13.67 2.06
CA PRO A 73 5.16 13.89 1.09
C PRO A 73 5.63 14.76 -0.09
N GLY A 74 4.79 14.82 -1.11
CA GLY A 74 4.94 15.69 -2.26
C GLY A 74 4.88 14.96 -3.60
N ALA A 75 4.41 15.69 -4.64
CA ALA A 75 4.20 15.19 -6.00
C ALA A 75 3.45 13.85 -6.03
N SER A 76 2.35 13.73 -5.27
CA SER A 76 1.55 12.49 -5.13
C SER A 76 2.38 11.27 -4.73
N GLY A 77 3.32 11.44 -3.80
CA GLY A 77 4.19 10.37 -3.29
C GLY A 77 5.48 10.13 -4.08
N ALA A 78 5.65 10.78 -5.23
CA ALA A 78 6.81 10.58 -6.09
C ALA A 78 8.14 11.00 -5.43
N ILE A 79 8.13 12.06 -4.60
CA ILE A 79 9.34 12.55 -3.93
C ILE A 79 9.91 11.50 -2.97
N GLY A 80 9.10 11.03 -2.02
CA GLY A 80 9.54 10.05 -1.04
C GLY A 80 9.88 8.69 -1.68
N THR A 81 9.10 8.24 -2.67
CA THR A 81 9.39 7.01 -3.41
C THR A 81 10.73 7.09 -4.15
N LYS A 82 11.00 8.23 -4.82
CA LYS A 82 12.27 8.46 -5.50
C LYS A 82 13.45 8.47 -4.52
N SER A 83 13.28 9.10 -3.35
CA SER A 83 14.32 9.11 -2.31
C SER A 83 14.71 7.70 -1.86
N ALA A 84 13.75 6.79 -1.71
CA ALA A 84 14.02 5.39 -1.37
C ALA A 84 14.64 4.61 -2.56
N LEU A 85 14.18 4.90 -3.79
CA LEU A 85 14.71 4.26 -4.99
C LEU A 85 16.18 4.63 -5.22
N ASP A 86 16.55 5.88 -4.99
CA ASP A 86 17.91 6.39 -5.22
C ASP A 86 18.87 6.12 -4.04
N ALA A 87 18.35 5.69 -2.89
CA ALA A 87 19.16 5.39 -1.71
C ALA A 87 20.14 4.24 -1.96
N ALA A 88 21.21 4.18 -1.13
CA ALA A 88 22.15 3.06 -1.14
C ALA A 88 21.41 1.71 -1.00
N LYS A 89 21.84 0.73 -1.81
CA LYS A 89 21.22 -0.61 -1.82
C LYS A 89 21.84 -1.52 -0.74
N ASP A 90 22.01 -0.99 0.46
CA ASP A 90 22.62 -1.68 1.59
C ASP A 90 21.61 -2.33 2.57
N GLY A 91 20.30 -2.25 2.22
CA GLY A 91 19.24 -2.84 3.02
C GLY A 91 18.69 -1.93 4.13
N TYR A 92 19.17 -0.69 4.28
CA TYR A 92 18.79 0.20 5.38
C TYR A 92 17.83 1.33 4.99
N THR A 93 17.39 1.40 3.73
CA THR A 93 16.37 2.37 3.31
C THR A 93 15.27 1.66 2.55
N TRP A 94 14.07 1.74 3.09
CA TRP A 94 12.85 1.15 2.54
C TRP A 94 11.82 2.24 2.28
N THR A 95 10.75 1.91 1.55
CA THR A 95 9.56 2.78 1.44
C THR A 95 8.30 2.01 1.79
N ALA A 96 7.20 2.71 1.94
CA ALA A 96 5.90 2.12 2.19
C ALA A 96 4.83 2.86 1.37
N GLY A 97 3.70 2.20 1.11
CA GLY A 97 2.62 2.87 0.36
C GLY A 97 1.57 1.92 -0.16
N ALA A 98 0.75 2.44 -1.06
CA ALA A 98 -0.09 1.66 -1.93
C ALA A 98 0.76 1.10 -3.08
N ALA A 99 0.77 -0.21 -3.23
CA ALA A 99 1.63 -0.85 -4.23
C ALA A 99 1.26 -0.46 -5.68
N GLN A 100 0.00 -0.11 -5.94
CA GLN A 100 -0.43 0.39 -7.25
C GLN A 100 0.25 1.70 -7.65
N ASP A 101 0.66 2.55 -6.68
CA ASP A 101 1.31 3.84 -6.95
C ASP A 101 2.66 3.61 -7.65
N LEU A 102 3.43 2.59 -7.20
CA LEU A 102 4.71 2.20 -7.82
C LEU A 102 4.55 1.85 -9.31
N GLY A 103 3.42 1.25 -9.67
CA GLY A 103 3.14 0.86 -11.05
C GLY A 103 2.70 2.01 -11.96
N THR A 104 2.34 3.16 -11.43
CA THR A 104 1.81 4.30 -12.20
C THR A 104 2.80 5.45 -12.39
N TYR A 105 3.81 5.57 -11.56
CA TYR A 105 4.79 6.66 -11.64
C TYR A 105 5.49 6.76 -13.01
N GLN A 106 5.82 5.63 -13.61
CA GLN A 106 6.49 5.61 -14.93
C GLN A 106 5.57 6.13 -16.03
N THR A 107 4.29 5.76 -16.02
CA THR A 107 3.31 6.25 -17.00
C THR A 107 3.06 7.75 -16.87
N LEU A 108 3.13 8.29 -15.65
CA LEU A 108 3.03 9.71 -15.35
C LEU A 108 4.32 10.49 -15.66
N GLY A 109 5.45 9.78 -15.87
CA GLY A 109 6.77 10.37 -16.08
C GLY A 109 7.30 11.09 -14.84
N SER A 110 6.88 10.71 -13.64
CA SER A 110 7.29 11.32 -12.37
C SER A 110 8.49 10.61 -11.74
N VAL A 111 8.49 9.28 -11.73
CA VAL A 111 9.62 8.44 -11.32
C VAL A 111 9.73 7.27 -12.29
N ASN A 112 10.96 6.96 -12.72
CA ASN A 112 11.21 5.80 -13.58
C ASN A 112 11.27 4.53 -12.71
N THR A 113 10.11 4.02 -12.29
CA THR A 113 9.98 2.80 -11.49
C THR A 113 8.68 2.08 -11.78
N SER A 114 8.69 0.78 -11.59
CA SER A 114 7.54 -0.13 -11.68
C SER A 114 7.48 -1.03 -10.45
N ILE A 115 6.41 -1.80 -10.27
CA ILE A 115 6.33 -2.77 -9.17
C ILE A 115 7.44 -3.82 -9.22
N LYS A 116 8.03 -4.08 -10.40
CA LYS A 116 9.11 -5.05 -10.60
C LYS A 116 10.46 -4.60 -10.04
N ASP A 117 10.60 -3.32 -9.72
CA ASP A 117 11.83 -2.76 -9.16
C ASP A 117 11.90 -2.90 -7.63
N TRP A 118 10.90 -3.54 -7.04
CA TRP A 118 10.73 -3.64 -5.59
C TRP A 118 10.37 -5.05 -5.13
N HIS A 119 10.90 -5.45 -4.00
CA HIS A 119 10.39 -6.55 -3.21
C HIS A 119 9.17 -6.06 -2.42
N LEU A 120 7.99 -6.62 -2.71
CA LEU A 120 6.73 -6.21 -2.10
C LEU A 120 6.41 -7.06 -0.88
N PHE A 121 6.16 -6.39 0.25
CA PHE A 121 5.72 -6.97 1.52
C PHE A 121 4.39 -6.33 1.90
N LEU A 122 3.28 -6.92 1.47
CA LEU A 122 1.93 -6.39 1.66
C LEU A 122 1.38 -6.80 3.03
N SER A 123 0.71 -5.90 3.73
CA SER A 123 0.15 -6.16 5.06
C SER A 123 -1.38 -6.13 5.07
N VAL A 124 -1.98 -5.14 4.42
CA VAL A 124 -3.43 -4.95 4.37
C VAL A 124 -3.86 -4.55 2.96
N ALA A 125 -5.17 -4.72 2.68
CA ALA A 125 -5.82 -4.10 1.54
C ALA A 125 -6.87 -3.10 2.06
N ASN A 126 -6.81 -1.88 1.57
CA ASN A 126 -7.71 -0.80 1.95
C ASN A 126 -8.84 -0.65 0.94
N ILE A 127 -10.01 -0.24 1.42
CA ILE A 127 -11.22 0.01 0.64
C ILE A 127 -11.51 1.51 0.69
N GLN A 128 -11.81 2.11 -0.46
CA GLN A 128 -12.24 3.50 -0.55
C GLN A 128 -13.71 3.62 -0.15
N VAL A 129 -14.05 4.77 0.46
CA VAL A 129 -15.41 5.10 0.88
C VAL A 129 -15.78 6.48 0.32
N ILE A 130 -16.95 6.59 -0.26
CA ILE A 130 -17.56 7.87 -0.58
C ILE A 130 -18.03 8.51 0.73
N GLY A 131 -17.27 9.46 1.24
CA GLY A 131 -17.58 10.22 2.44
C GLY A 131 -17.96 11.66 2.09
N VAL A 132 -19.08 12.16 2.61
CA VAL A 132 -19.55 13.51 2.36
C VAL A 132 -19.60 14.33 3.63
N ASN A 133 -19.41 15.65 3.51
CA ASN A 133 -19.69 16.54 4.63
C ASN A 133 -21.16 16.42 5.06
N PRO A 134 -21.47 16.25 6.36
CA PRO A 134 -22.85 16.06 6.83
C PRO A 134 -23.79 17.21 6.54
N GLY A 135 -23.26 18.43 6.28
CA GLY A 135 -24.05 19.60 5.84
C GLY A 135 -24.53 19.50 4.40
N ARG A 136 -24.04 18.56 3.60
CA ARG A 136 -24.51 18.33 2.24
C ARG A 136 -25.80 17.50 2.23
N PRO A 137 -26.70 17.70 1.23
CA PRO A 137 -28.03 17.11 1.25
C PRO A 137 -28.05 15.58 1.08
N TRP A 138 -27.02 15.00 0.44
CA TRP A 138 -27.01 13.61 0.00
C TRP A 138 -27.00 12.62 1.17
N LYS A 139 -27.96 11.70 1.16
CA LYS A 139 -28.11 10.62 2.15
C LYS A 139 -27.74 9.25 1.57
N SER A 140 -27.57 9.17 0.24
CA SER A 140 -27.22 7.94 -0.48
C SER A 140 -26.25 8.23 -1.63
N ALA A 141 -25.53 7.20 -2.10
CA ALA A 141 -24.70 7.31 -3.30
C ALA A 141 -25.53 7.68 -4.53
N LYS A 142 -26.79 7.21 -4.61
CA LYS A 142 -27.69 7.55 -5.71
C LYS A 142 -27.95 9.06 -5.77
N GLU A 143 -28.35 9.67 -4.66
CA GLU A 143 -28.61 11.11 -4.61
C GLU A 143 -27.38 11.94 -5.00
N LEU A 144 -26.19 11.54 -4.53
CA LEU A 144 -24.94 12.18 -4.90
C LEU A 144 -24.67 12.08 -6.41
N LEU A 145 -24.77 10.87 -6.99
CA LEU A 145 -24.51 10.66 -8.41
C LEU A 145 -25.53 11.36 -9.31
N ASP A 146 -26.80 11.43 -8.91
CA ASP A 146 -27.84 12.16 -9.62
C ASP A 146 -27.52 13.67 -9.63
N ASP A 147 -27.09 14.22 -8.49
CA ASP A 147 -26.70 15.64 -8.40
C ASP A 147 -25.41 15.94 -9.19
N MET A 148 -24.42 15.02 -9.19
CA MET A 148 -23.23 15.16 -10.05
C MET A 148 -23.58 15.18 -11.54
N LYS A 149 -24.60 14.43 -11.96
CA LYS A 149 -25.12 14.46 -13.35
C LYS A 149 -25.85 15.76 -13.65
N ALA A 150 -26.66 16.25 -12.71
CA ALA A 150 -27.42 17.50 -12.84
C ALA A 150 -26.51 18.75 -12.86
N ARG A 151 -25.39 18.72 -12.14
CA ARG A 151 -24.43 19.82 -12.01
C ARG A 151 -23.00 19.37 -12.35
N PRO A 152 -22.70 19.04 -13.63
CA PRO A 152 -21.41 18.48 -14.02
C PRO A 152 -20.24 19.37 -13.64
N GLY A 153 -19.23 18.83 -12.94
CA GLY A 153 -18.03 19.53 -12.57
C GLY A 153 -18.16 20.54 -11.42
N GLN A 154 -19.34 20.63 -10.78
CA GLN A 154 -19.56 21.58 -9.68
C GLN A 154 -19.31 20.96 -8.29
N ILE A 155 -19.47 19.64 -8.14
CA ILE A 155 -19.21 18.94 -6.88
C ILE A 155 -17.71 18.79 -6.70
N SER A 156 -17.18 19.32 -5.59
CA SER A 156 -15.75 19.25 -5.26
C SER A 156 -15.42 17.97 -4.51
N VAL A 157 -14.32 17.32 -4.94
CA VAL A 157 -13.82 16.06 -4.35
C VAL A 157 -12.41 16.24 -3.85
N ALA A 158 -12.21 16.07 -2.55
CA ALA A 158 -10.89 16.09 -1.94
C ALA A 158 -10.15 14.76 -2.21
N THR A 159 -8.97 14.85 -2.80
CA THR A 159 -8.06 13.71 -3.08
C THR A 159 -6.66 13.98 -2.54
N ALA A 160 -5.79 12.97 -2.56
CA ALA A 160 -4.37 13.14 -2.26
C ALA A 160 -3.51 13.24 -3.55
N GLY A 161 -4.10 13.69 -4.65
CA GLY A 161 -3.45 13.85 -5.96
C GLY A 161 -3.62 12.64 -6.87
N VAL A 162 -3.07 12.74 -8.08
CA VAL A 162 -3.38 11.85 -9.24
C VAL A 162 -3.00 10.38 -9.07
N THR A 163 -2.03 10.04 -8.23
CA THR A 163 -1.68 8.64 -7.96
C THR A 163 -2.45 8.06 -6.79
N SER A 164 -3.18 8.88 -6.02
CA SER A 164 -3.82 8.45 -4.80
C SER A 164 -4.99 7.48 -5.03
N ALA A 165 -5.26 6.66 -4.02
CA ALA A 165 -6.41 5.76 -4.01
C ALA A 165 -7.75 6.49 -4.20
N ALA A 166 -7.89 7.71 -3.66
CA ALA A 166 -9.09 8.53 -3.82
C ALA A 166 -9.29 8.98 -5.27
N HIS A 167 -8.21 9.39 -5.94
CA HIS A 167 -8.28 9.75 -7.36
C HIS A 167 -8.63 8.53 -8.23
N ALA A 168 -7.98 7.39 -8.01
CA ALA A 168 -8.27 6.14 -8.70
C ALA A 168 -9.73 5.70 -8.50
N ALA A 169 -10.29 5.90 -7.30
CA ALA A 169 -11.70 5.64 -7.03
C ALA A 169 -12.63 6.54 -7.86
N MET A 170 -12.31 7.83 -7.96
CA MET A 170 -13.09 8.75 -8.80
C MET A 170 -12.99 8.42 -10.28
N ASP A 171 -11.82 8.04 -10.80
CA ASP A 171 -11.67 7.63 -12.19
C ASP A 171 -12.55 6.39 -12.50
N GLN A 172 -12.64 5.44 -11.58
CA GLN A 172 -13.53 4.28 -11.71
C GLN A 172 -15.01 4.68 -11.68
N ILE A 173 -15.40 5.59 -10.78
CA ILE A 173 -16.78 6.12 -10.69
C ILE A 173 -17.13 6.87 -11.98
N VAL A 174 -16.24 7.74 -12.47
CA VAL A 174 -16.42 8.48 -13.73
C VAL A 174 -16.58 7.52 -14.91
N LYS A 175 -15.71 6.50 -15.01
CA LYS A 175 -15.79 5.49 -16.06
C LYS A 175 -17.13 4.73 -16.06
N ALA A 176 -17.64 4.40 -14.85
CA ALA A 176 -18.87 3.62 -14.71
C ALA A 176 -20.14 4.46 -14.88
N THR A 177 -20.11 5.76 -14.60
CA THR A 177 -21.33 6.59 -14.46
C THR A 177 -21.38 7.81 -15.39
N GLY A 178 -20.24 8.21 -15.96
CA GLY A 178 -20.12 9.41 -16.81
C GLY A 178 -20.19 10.75 -16.04
N VAL A 179 -20.19 10.73 -14.70
CA VAL A 179 -20.25 11.96 -13.89
C VAL A 179 -18.98 12.80 -14.09
N LYS A 180 -19.09 14.11 -13.82
CA LYS A 180 -17.94 15.03 -13.79
C LYS A 180 -17.85 15.67 -12.41
N TYR A 181 -16.63 15.93 -11.95
CA TYR A 181 -16.36 16.52 -10.64
C TYR A 181 -15.24 17.56 -10.72
N LYS A 182 -15.09 18.36 -9.66
CA LYS A 182 -13.98 19.28 -9.47
C LYS A 182 -13.01 18.68 -8.47
N GLU A 183 -11.78 18.35 -8.91
CA GLU A 183 -10.76 17.84 -8.01
C GLU A 183 -10.14 18.94 -7.16
N VAL A 184 -9.93 18.67 -5.87
CA VAL A 184 -9.13 19.49 -4.94
C VAL A 184 -8.09 18.56 -4.31
N SER A 185 -6.81 18.78 -4.66
CA SER A 185 -5.71 17.90 -4.22
C SER A 185 -5.04 18.42 -2.96
N TYR A 186 -4.70 17.49 -2.06
CA TYR A 186 -3.98 17.71 -0.80
C TYR A 186 -2.74 16.80 -0.72
N ASP A 187 -1.81 17.07 0.21
CA ASP A 187 -0.57 16.30 0.38
C ASP A 187 -0.77 15.01 1.20
N GLY A 188 -1.92 14.36 1.08
CA GLY A 188 -2.21 13.08 1.71
C GLY A 188 -3.68 12.88 2.01
N GLY A 189 -4.05 11.65 2.35
CA GLY A 189 -5.45 11.27 2.59
C GLY A 189 -6.03 11.93 3.84
N ASN A 190 -5.28 11.99 4.93
CA ASN A 190 -5.75 12.63 6.16
C ASN A 190 -6.05 14.14 5.97
N PRO A 191 -5.18 14.98 5.35
CA PRO A 191 -5.52 16.35 4.98
C PRO A 191 -6.78 16.46 4.12
N ALA A 192 -6.97 15.58 3.12
CA ALA A 192 -8.16 15.58 2.27
C ALA A 192 -9.45 15.29 3.06
N VAL A 193 -9.41 14.33 3.99
CA VAL A 193 -10.54 14.02 4.90
C VAL A 193 -10.84 15.22 5.80
N VAL A 194 -9.84 15.84 6.39
CA VAL A 194 -10.01 17.02 7.27
C VAL A 194 -10.64 18.17 6.49
N ALA A 195 -10.18 18.46 5.29
CA ALA A 195 -10.76 19.49 4.41
C ALA A 195 -12.23 19.22 4.08
N THR A 196 -12.60 17.94 3.84
CA THR A 196 -14.00 17.57 3.62
C THR A 196 -14.83 17.76 4.89
N VAL A 197 -14.31 17.43 6.05
CA VAL A 197 -14.98 17.66 7.36
C VAL A 197 -15.15 19.17 7.61
N ALA A 198 -14.18 19.98 7.24
CA ALA A 198 -14.24 21.46 7.35
C ALA A 198 -15.20 22.11 6.35
N GLY A 199 -15.65 21.38 5.31
CA GLY A 199 -16.51 21.90 4.26
C GLY A 199 -15.79 22.62 3.12
N GLU A 200 -14.45 22.55 3.08
CA GLU A 200 -13.63 23.08 1.97
C GLU A 200 -13.82 22.27 0.67
N ALA A 201 -14.18 20.98 0.81
CA ALA A 201 -14.64 20.15 -0.27
C ALA A 201 -15.99 19.50 0.10
N ASP A 202 -16.78 19.15 -0.90
CA ASP A 202 -18.13 18.58 -0.70
C ASP A 202 -18.04 17.11 -0.23
N MET A 203 -17.09 16.40 -0.77
CA MET A 203 -16.91 14.96 -0.52
C MET A 203 -15.44 14.54 -0.68
N THR A 204 -15.18 13.32 -0.25
CA THR A 204 -13.93 12.61 -0.53
C THR A 204 -14.21 11.15 -0.88
N THR A 205 -13.29 10.53 -1.60
CA THR A 205 -13.27 9.08 -1.87
C THR A 205 -12.05 8.42 -1.24
N GLN A 206 -11.55 8.99 -0.15
CA GLN A 206 -10.42 8.46 0.59
C GLN A 206 -10.72 7.08 1.20
N LEU A 207 -9.68 6.45 1.70
CA LEU A 207 -9.76 5.12 2.28
C LEU A 207 -10.58 5.12 3.58
N ALA A 208 -11.29 4.03 3.84
CA ALA A 208 -12.06 3.85 5.08
C ALA A 208 -11.19 4.09 6.32
N VAL A 209 -9.95 3.62 6.33
CA VAL A 209 -9.01 3.77 7.44
C VAL A 209 -8.73 5.23 7.80
N GLU A 210 -8.79 6.14 6.84
CA GLU A 210 -8.57 7.58 7.03
C GLU A 210 -9.85 8.29 7.48
N GLN A 211 -11.01 7.75 7.12
CA GLN A 211 -12.33 8.31 7.41
C GLN A 211 -12.95 7.75 8.71
N ALA A 212 -12.48 6.61 9.21
CA ALA A 212 -13.14 5.81 10.24
C ALA A 212 -13.51 6.63 11.50
N ASP A 213 -12.59 7.42 12.04
CA ASP A 213 -12.86 8.21 13.25
C ASP A 213 -13.84 9.36 12.98
N MET A 214 -13.81 9.96 11.80
CA MET A 214 -14.76 11.02 11.41
C MET A 214 -16.15 10.45 11.16
N ILE A 215 -16.25 9.24 10.63
CA ILE A 215 -17.52 8.50 10.43
C ILE A 215 -18.11 8.14 11.78
N ARG A 216 -17.35 7.54 12.72
CA ARG A 216 -17.82 7.23 14.07
C ARG A 216 -18.28 8.49 14.82
N GLY A 217 -17.51 9.57 14.69
CA GLY A 217 -17.82 10.87 15.27
C GLY A 217 -18.95 11.62 14.56
N LYS A 218 -19.59 11.05 13.54
CA LYS A 218 -20.65 11.66 12.71
C LYS A 218 -20.23 12.99 12.07
N ARG A 219 -18.92 13.23 11.93
CA ARG A 219 -18.33 14.38 11.27
C ARG A 219 -18.20 14.19 9.76
N LEU A 220 -18.32 12.95 9.30
CA LEU A 220 -18.39 12.56 7.91
C LEU A 220 -19.51 11.53 7.75
N ARG A 221 -20.30 11.64 6.68
CA ARG A 221 -21.34 10.66 6.34
C ARG A 221 -20.82 9.74 5.24
N PRO A 222 -20.65 8.43 5.51
CA PRO A 222 -20.33 7.48 4.46
C PRO A 222 -21.59 7.19 3.64
N LEU A 223 -21.48 7.15 2.31
CA LEU A 223 -22.58 6.83 1.40
C LEU A 223 -22.46 5.45 0.79
N ALA A 224 -21.24 5.04 0.39
CA ALA A 224 -20.96 3.73 -0.16
C ALA A 224 -19.46 3.40 -0.08
N THR A 225 -19.11 2.11 -0.09
CA THR A 225 -17.77 1.66 -0.46
C THR A 225 -17.60 1.75 -1.96
N VAL A 226 -16.41 2.08 -2.44
CA VAL A 226 -16.07 2.03 -3.88
C VAL A 226 -15.65 0.59 -4.23
N SER A 227 -16.61 -0.32 -4.10
CA SER A 227 -16.41 -1.76 -4.34
C SER A 227 -17.74 -2.45 -4.64
N ASP A 228 -17.69 -3.76 -4.88
CA ASP A 228 -18.83 -4.66 -5.02
C ASP A 228 -19.26 -5.31 -3.68
N LYS A 229 -18.53 -5.02 -2.59
CA LYS A 229 -18.78 -5.60 -1.25
C LYS A 229 -19.04 -4.53 -0.20
N PRO A 230 -19.94 -4.80 0.76
CA PRO A 230 -20.13 -3.92 1.91
C PRO A 230 -18.89 -3.93 2.80
N LEU A 231 -18.77 -2.91 3.63
CA LEU A 231 -17.73 -2.80 4.64
C LEU A 231 -18.36 -2.69 6.03
N GLU A 232 -17.97 -3.61 6.93
CA GLU A 232 -18.29 -3.48 8.34
C GLU A 232 -17.24 -2.59 9.00
N LEU A 233 -17.67 -1.47 9.59
CA LEU A 233 -16.80 -0.57 10.33
C LEU A 233 -17.15 -0.65 11.82
N GLU A 234 -16.22 -1.14 12.61
CA GLU A 234 -16.38 -1.25 14.07
C GLU A 234 -16.78 0.10 14.69
N GLY A 235 -17.83 0.10 15.49
CA GLY A 235 -18.40 1.29 16.13
C GLY A 235 -19.25 2.19 15.22
N PHE A 236 -19.53 1.76 13.98
CA PHE A 236 -20.45 2.45 13.07
C PHE A 236 -21.52 1.51 12.49
N GLY A 237 -21.13 0.34 11.98
CA GLY A 237 -21.99 -0.60 11.27
C GLY A 237 -21.61 -0.76 9.80
N THR A 238 -22.55 -1.22 8.99
CA THR A 238 -22.35 -1.57 7.59
C THR A 238 -22.39 -0.35 6.67
N ILE A 239 -21.37 -0.18 5.83
CA ILE A 239 -21.37 0.77 4.70
C ILE A 239 -21.70 -0.03 3.44
N PRO A 240 -22.80 0.30 2.70
CA PRO A 240 -23.20 -0.46 1.54
C PRO A 240 -22.22 -0.31 0.36
N PRO A 241 -22.15 -1.30 -0.55
CA PRO A 241 -21.28 -1.19 -1.72
C PRO A 241 -21.89 -0.30 -2.81
N LEU A 242 -21.04 0.35 -3.60
CA LEU A 242 -21.45 1.16 -4.74
C LEU A 242 -22.16 0.32 -5.82
N SER A 243 -21.86 -0.97 -5.91
CA SER A 243 -22.56 -1.91 -6.83
C SER A 243 -24.06 -2.00 -6.62
N GLN A 244 -24.60 -1.65 -5.44
CA GLN A 244 -26.05 -1.53 -5.21
C GLN A 244 -26.67 -0.35 -5.97
N THR A 245 -25.89 0.71 -6.20
CA THR A 245 -26.33 1.91 -6.94
C THR A 245 -25.92 1.85 -8.41
N VAL A 246 -24.76 1.28 -8.69
CA VAL A 246 -24.18 1.13 -10.04
C VAL A 246 -24.00 -0.36 -10.33
N PRO A 247 -25.00 -1.05 -10.94
CA PRO A 247 -24.93 -2.47 -11.21
C PRO A 247 -23.69 -2.85 -12.04
N GLY A 248 -22.99 -3.91 -11.63
CA GLY A 248 -21.75 -4.36 -12.24
C GLY A 248 -20.49 -3.58 -11.84
N PHE A 249 -20.61 -2.59 -10.96
CA PHE A 249 -19.43 -1.89 -10.44
C PHE A 249 -18.57 -2.84 -9.59
N SER A 250 -17.29 -2.88 -9.91
CA SER A 250 -16.27 -3.60 -9.14
C SER A 250 -14.96 -2.84 -9.20
N ALA A 251 -14.18 -2.88 -8.14
CA ALA A 251 -12.87 -2.28 -8.04
C ALA A 251 -11.88 -3.23 -7.36
N PRO A 252 -10.65 -3.35 -7.86
CA PRO A 252 -9.64 -4.19 -7.22
C PRO A 252 -9.25 -3.62 -5.85
N PRO A 253 -8.89 -4.48 -4.87
CA PRO A 253 -8.40 -4.04 -3.57
C PRO A 253 -7.13 -3.20 -3.71
N ASN A 254 -6.97 -2.20 -2.84
CA ASN A 254 -5.79 -1.36 -2.81
C ASN A 254 -4.82 -1.86 -1.73
N TYR A 255 -3.79 -2.60 -2.14
CA TYR A 255 -2.82 -3.22 -1.24
C TYR A 255 -1.80 -2.21 -0.72
N PHE A 256 -1.58 -2.25 0.58
CA PHE A 256 -0.57 -1.44 1.30
C PHE A 256 0.49 -2.32 1.93
N GLY A 257 1.72 -1.82 1.95
CA GLY A 257 2.84 -2.57 2.52
C GLY A 257 4.13 -1.79 2.59
N ILE A 258 5.20 -2.54 2.86
CA ILE A 258 6.58 -2.09 2.87
C ILE A 258 7.25 -2.60 1.60
N PHE A 259 8.04 -1.74 0.97
CA PHE A 259 8.72 -2.04 -0.30
C PHE A 259 10.21 -1.81 -0.15
N ILE A 260 11.00 -2.81 -0.52
CA ILE A 260 12.46 -2.77 -0.49
C ILE A 260 12.94 -2.72 -1.93
N PRO A 261 13.78 -1.74 -2.32
CA PRO A 261 14.23 -1.64 -3.70
C PRO A 261 15.10 -2.83 -4.09
N ASN A 262 15.04 -3.23 -5.34
CA ASN A 262 15.94 -4.26 -5.89
C ASN A 262 17.41 -3.83 -5.78
N GLY A 263 18.32 -4.82 -5.76
CA GLY A 263 19.75 -4.61 -5.66
C GLY A 263 20.28 -4.57 -4.23
N VAL A 264 19.43 -4.68 -3.21
CA VAL A 264 19.88 -4.92 -1.83
C VAL A 264 20.41 -6.36 -1.69
N PRO A 265 21.29 -6.66 -0.70
CA PRO A 265 21.80 -8.01 -0.49
C PRO A 265 20.68 -9.04 -0.26
N ASP A 266 20.84 -10.24 -0.82
CA ASP A 266 19.84 -11.33 -0.75
C ASP A 266 19.49 -11.75 0.68
N ASP A 267 20.44 -11.67 1.60
CA ASP A 267 20.22 -12.02 3.01
C ASP A 267 19.27 -11.04 3.72
N VAL A 268 19.25 -9.76 3.30
CA VAL A 268 18.25 -8.78 3.75
C VAL A 268 16.87 -9.25 3.35
N ILE A 269 16.65 -9.58 2.07
CA ILE A 269 15.35 -10.00 1.55
C ILE A 269 14.90 -11.31 2.20
N LYS A 270 15.76 -12.32 2.28
CA LYS A 270 15.46 -13.60 2.95
C LYS A 270 15.08 -13.40 4.42
N THR A 271 15.75 -12.48 5.11
CA THR A 271 15.43 -12.17 6.51
C THR A 271 14.04 -11.51 6.64
N VAL A 272 13.75 -10.53 5.77
CA VAL A 272 12.44 -9.86 5.79
C VAL A 272 11.33 -10.81 5.37
N GLU A 273 11.53 -11.66 4.35
CA GLU A 273 10.57 -12.70 3.96
C GLU A 273 10.27 -13.68 5.10
N LYS A 274 11.29 -14.11 5.82
CA LYS A 274 11.11 -14.97 6.99
C LYS A 274 10.24 -14.28 8.06
N ILE A 275 10.57 -13.03 8.41
CA ILE A 275 9.79 -12.26 9.38
C ILE A 275 8.35 -12.08 8.89
N TRP A 276 8.15 -11.79 7.59
CA TRP A 276 6.83 -11.64 7.02
C TRP A 276 5.99 -12.91 7.16
N ASN A 277 6.56 -14.04 6.80
CA ASN A 277 5.89 -15.35 6.84
C ASN A 277 5.65 -15.87 8.25
N GLU A 278 6.56 -15.64 9.18
CA GLU A 278 6.47 -16.18 10.54
C GLU A 278 5.69 -15.29 11.50
N GLN A 279 5.74 -13.96 11.32
CA GLN A 279 5.16 -12.98 12.25
C GLN A 279 4.07 -12.12 11.62
N ILE A 280 4.33 -11.45 10.47
CA ILE A 280 3.37 -10.51 9.90
C ILE A 280 2.11 -11.23 9.41
N LEU A 281 2.23 -12.41 8.80
CA LEU A 281 1.07 -13.22 8.40
C LEU A 281 0.14 -13.60 9.58
N LYS A 282 0.64 -13.53 10.80
CA LYS A 282 -0.10 -13.91 12.01
C LYS A 282 -0.34 -12.74 12.96
N SER A 283 0.05 -11.52 12.57
CA SER A 283 0.03 -10.35 13.45
C SER A 283 -1.38 -10.00 13.92
N GLU A 284 -1.64 -10.18 15.20
CA GLU A 284 -2.90 -9.76 15.82
C GLU A 284 -3.03 -8.22 15.84
N ALA A 285 -1.91 -7.50 15.91
CA ALA A 285 -1.91 -6.04 15.85
C ALA A 285 -2.40 -5.53 14.49
N LEU A 286 -1.93 -6.13 13.37
CA LEU A 286 -2.39 -5.79 12.03
C LEU A 286 -3.84 -6.25 11.76
N LYS A 287 -4.25 -7.40 12.29
CA LYS A 287 -5.66 -7.84 12.23
C LYS A 287 -6.56 -6.86 12.95
N LYS A 288 -6.20 -6.46 14.18
CA LYS A 288 -6.94 -5.47 14.96
C LYS A 288 -6.98 -4.11 14.25
N TYR A 289 -5.85 -3.66 13.69
CA TYR A 289 -5.81 -2.45 12.88
C TYR A 289 -6.80 -2.53 11.72
N ALA A 290 -6.77 -3.62 10.95
CA ALA A 290 -7.65 -3.82 9.80
C ALA A 290 -9.13 -3.77 10.22
N THR A 291 -9.53 -4.55 11.22
CA THR A 291 -10.93 -4.62 11.70
C THR A 291 -11.42 -3.27 12.23
N SER A 292 -10.60 -2.60 13.06
CA SER A 292 -10.99 -1.32 13.66
C SER A 292 -11.02 -0.16 12.68
N ARG A 293 -10.30 -0.24 11.55
CA ARG A 293 -10.18 0.86 10.58
C ARG A 293 -10.95 0.61 9.27
N GLY A 294 -11.57 -0.56 9.11
CA GLY A 294 -12.25 -0.91 7.87
C GLY A 294 -11.29 -1.25 6.72
N ALA A 295 -10.22 -1.95 7.02
CA ALA A 295 -9.33 -2.56 6.05
C ALA A 295 -9.46 -4.09 6.07
N LEU A 296 -8.88 -4.76 5.08
CA LEU A 296 -8.78 -6.21 5.01
C LEU A 296 -7.35 -6.63 5.40
N PHE A 297 -7.22 -7.56 6.33
CA PHE A 297 -5.94 -8.17 6.65
C PHE A 297 -5.60 -9.21 5.58
N LEU A 298 -4.70 -8.86 4.66
CA LEU A 298 -4.32 -9.68 3.49
C LEU A 298 -2.80 -9.62 3.29
N PRO A 299 -2.00 -10.17 4.22
CA PRO A 299 -0.56 -10.14 4.11
C PRO A 299 -0.08 -11.08 3.00
N LEU A 300 0.80 -10.56 2.12
CA LEU A 300 1.43 -11.29 1.02
C LEU A 300 2.86 -10.81 0.83
N SER A 301 3.73 -11.65 0.25
CA SER A 301 5.10 -11.27 -0.13
C SER A 301 5.52 -11.99 -1.42
N GLY A 302 6.65 -11.58 -1.98
CA GLY A 302 7.25 -12.22 -3.15
C GLY A 302 6.34 -12.23 -4.39
N GLU A 303 6.35 -13.32 -5.14
CA GLU A 303 5.58 -13.47 -6.38
C GLU A 303 4.06 -13.34 -6.16
N ALA A 304 3.55 -13.85 -5.03
CA ALA A 304 2.14 -13.75 -4.68
C ALA A 304 1.71 -12.28 -4.52
N ALA A 305 2.55 -11.44 -3.92
CA ALA A 305 2.30 -10.01 -3.79
C ALA A 305 2.30 -9.31 -5.15
N GLN A 306 3.28 -9.58 -6.01
CA GLN A 306 3.36 -9.04 -7.38
C GLN A 306 2.11 -9.38 -8.18
N LYS A 307 1.69 -10.64 -8.15
CA LYS A 307 0.50 -11.14 -8.86
C LYS A 307 -0.80 -10.50 -8.34
N ALA A 308 -0.92 -10.34 -7.02
CA ALA A 308 -2.11 -9.76 -6.40
C ALA A 308 -2.27 -8.26 -6.73
N VAL A 309 -1.17 -7.51 -6.83
CA VAL A 309 -1.17 -6.05 -7.09
C VAL A 309 -1.39 -5.72 -8.57
N PHE A 310 -0.92 -6.57 -9.48
CA PHE A 310 -0.88 -6.25 -10.91
C PHE A 310 -2.23 -5.82 -11.52
N PRO A 311 -3.39 -6.45 -11.21
CA PRO A 311 -4.69 -5.99 -11.72
C PRO A 311 -5.03 -4.55 -11.32
N ALA A 312 -4.67 -4.13 -10.10
CA ALA A 312 -4.88 -2.76 -9.64
C ALA A 312 -3.97 -1.76 -10.34
N VAL A 313 -2.69 -2.11 -10.56
CA VAL A 313 -1.75 -1.32 -11.38
C VAL A 313 -2.29 -1.15 -12.79
N GLN A 314 -2.72 -2.24 -13.42
CA GLN A 314 -3.24 -2.26 -14.78
C GLN A 314 -4.47 -1.36 -14.91
N ALA A 315 -5.47 -1.55 -14.04
CA ALA A 315 -6.68 -0.74 -14.06
C ALA A 315 -6.38 0.75 -13.84
N ASN A 316 -5.53 1.08 -12.86
CA ASN A 316 -5.19 2.46 -12.53
C ASN A 316 -4.42 3.15 -13.67
N ALA A 317 -3.39 2.50 -14.22
CA ALA A 317 -2.59 3.05 -15.32
C ALA A 317 -3.44 3.33 -16.57
N TRP A 318 -4.33 2.40 -16.94
CA TRP A 318 -5.20 2.59 -18.10
C TRP A 318 -6.33 3.58 -17.88
N ASN A 319 -6.86 3.72 -16.67
CA ASN A 319 -7.82 4.78 -16.34
C ASN A 319 -7.16 6.17 -16.42
N LEU A 320 -5.94 6.34 -15.88
CA LEU A 320 -5.15 7.56 -16.02
C LEU A 320 -4.84 7.89 -17.49
N HIS A 321 -4.53 6.86 -18.29
CA HIS A 321 -4.28 7.03 -19.72
C HIS A 321 -5.54 7.46 -20.48
N ALA A 322 -6.67 6.83 -20.21
CA ALA A 322 -7.95 7.18 -20.82
C ALA A 322 -8.42 8.60 -20.46
N SER A 323 -8.03 9.10 -19.28
CA SER A 323 -8.32 10.48 -18.83
C SER A 323 -7.26 11.51 -19.29
N GLY A 324 -6.28 11.09 -20.12
CA GLY A 324 -5.25 11.98 -20.70
C GLY A 324 -4.19 12.46 -19.69
N LYS A 325 -4.02 11.76 -18.57
CA LYS A 325 -3.10 12.16 -17.49
C LYS A 325 -1.71 11.56 -17.59
N THR A 326 -1.50 10.56 -18.46
CA THR A 326 -0.20 9.89 -18.63
C THR A 326 0.66 10.60 -19.69
N LYS A 327 1.98 10.59 -19.48
CA LYS A 327 2.96 11.07 -20.48
C LYS A 327 3.30 10.01 -21.51
N VAL A 328 3.20 8.71 -21.12
CA VAL A 328 3.45 7.58 -22.01
C VAL A 328 2.31 6.58 -21.90
N SER A 329 2.07 5.82 -22.97
CA SER A 329 1.05 4.76 -22.94
C SER A 329 1.48 3.61 -22.03
N PRO A 330 0.57 3.03 -21.20
CA PRO A 330 0.92 1.97 -20.25
C PRO A 330 1.55 0.73 -20.91
N ASP A 331 1.14 0.37 -22.12
CA ASP A 331 1.70 -0.77 -22.87
C ASP A 331 3.18 -0.60 -23.19
N THR A 332 3.65 0.64 -23.43
CA THR A 332 5.07 0.94 -23.69
C THR A 332 5.98 0.72 -22.49
N VAL A 333 5.40 0.64 -21.30
CA VAL A 333 6.11 0.36 -20.04
C VAL A 333 5.72 -1.00 -19.44
N GLY A 334 5.20 -1.92 -20.27
CA GLY A 334 4.93 -3.29 -19.86
C GLY A 334 3.64 -3.51 -19.08
N ILE A 335 2.68 -2.59 -19.16
CA ILE A 335 1.34 -2.70 -18.55
C ILE A 335 0.32 -2.91 -19.69
N PRO A 336 0.02 -4.16 -20.08
CA PRO A 336 -0.91 -4.45 -21.17
C PRO A 336 -2.32 -3.94 -20.85
N LYS A 337 -3.13 -3.75 -21.86
CA LYS A 337 -4.54 -3.36 -21.68
C LYS A 337 -5.30 -4.48 -20.96
N PRO A 338 -6.20 -4.15 -19.98
CA PRO A 338 -7.03 -5.14 -19.29
C PRO A 338 -7.97 -5.88 -20.22
#